data_a8bcd8eec27fd73c4f6a389e6ba2eb6d
#
_entry.id   a8bcd8eec27fd73c4f6a389e6ba2eb6d
#
_cell.length_a   1.000
_cell.length_b   1.000
_cell.length_c   1.000
_cell.angle_alpha   90.00
_cell.angle_beta   90.00
_cell.angle_gamma   90.00
#
_symmetry.space_group_name_H-M   'P 1'
#
loop_
_entity.id
_entity.type
_entity.pdbx_description
1 polymer ?
#
loop_
_entity_poly.entity_id
_entity_poly.type
_entity_poly.pdbx_seq_one_letter_code
_entity_poly.pdbx_strand_id
1 'polypeptide(L)'
;IEVTEMNSGCICCSLTGDFRAALHEVCERYAPDRILIEPSGVGKLSDIVTAVEQASDGELTINALCTVVDAGKCKMYMRNFGEFFNNQVESAGCIILSRTAGIKEEKLAECVALLREKNPGAVIITTPWDELSGAQILDAMEKRDTLTAALESIEREHEEDEDEHEHHHHHDHEH
;
A
#
# COMPACT_ATOMS: atom_id res chain seq x y z
N ILE A 1 -8.00 14.56 15.84
CA ILE A 1 -7.75 13.98 14.51
C ILE A 1 -8.52 14.81 13.50
N GLU A 2 -7.82 15.42 12.57
CA GLU A 2 -8.43 16.09 11.42
C GLU A 2 -8.55 15.09 10.28
N VAL A 3 -9.67 15.14 9.54
CA VAL A 3 -9.91 14.28 8.38
C VAL A 3 -10.11 15.18 7.17
N THR A 4 -9.27 14.96 6.14
CA THR A 4 -9.39 15.66 4.86
C THR A 4 -9.74 14.64 3.78
N GLU A 5 -10.89 14.82 3.12
CA GLU A 5 -11.30 14.00 1.99
C GLU A 5 -10.90 14.66 0.67
N MET A 6 -10.27 13.89 -0.19
CA MET A 6 -9.92 14.32 -1.55
C MET A 6 -10.86 13.65 -2.55
N ASN A 7 -11.79 14.43 -3.10
CA ASN A 7 -12.85 13.93 -4.00
C ASN A 7 -12.47 13.92 -5.49
N SER A 8 -11.23 14.19 -5.83
CA SER A 8 -10.79 14.22 -7.23
C SER A 8 -10.21 12.88 -7.66
N GLY A 9 -10.98 12.10 -8.41
CA GLY A 9 -10.57 11.03 -9.30
C GLY A 9 -9.48 10.06 -8.82
N CYS A 10 -9.15 9.11 -9.65
CA CYS A 10 -8.09 8.13 -9.40
C CYS A 10 -6.73 8.80 -9.12
N ILE A 11 -6.04 8.44 -8.05
CA ILE A 11 -4.70 8.95 -7.67
C ILE A 11 -3.68 8.77 -8.82
N CYS A 12 -3.88 7.77 -9.66
CA CYS A 12 -2.93 7.38 -10.69
C CYS A 12 -2.94 8.20 -12.00
N CYS A 13 -3.91 9.09 -12.27
CA CYS A 13 -4.01 9.71 -13.62
C CYS A 13 -4.00 11.24 -13.70
N SER A 14 -4.18 11.99 -12.60
CA SER A 14 -4.22 13.47 -12.67
C SER A 14 -3.76 14.19 -11.40
N LEU A 15 -3.14 13.48 -10.48
CA LEU A 15 -3.08 13.87 -9.07
C LEU A 15 -1.75 14.39 -8.56
N THR A 16 -0.68 14.39 -9.31
CA THR A 16 0.60 14.89 -8.78
C THR A 16 0.49 16.35 -8.33
N GLY A 17 -0.23 17.19 -9.06
CA GLY A 17 -0.42 18.59 -8.69
C GLY A 17 -1.37 18.80 -7.52
N ASP A 18 -2.58 18.22 -7.59
CA ASP A 18 -3.62 18.40 -6.57
C ASP A 18 -3.26 17.67 -5.25
N PHE A 19 -2.66 16.48 -5.35
CA PHE A 19 -2.21 15.70 -4.19
C PHE A 19 -1.06 16.39 -3.47
N ARG A 20 -0.08 16.91 -4.22
CA ARG A 20 1.02 17.70 -3.67
C ARG A 20 0.50 18.95 -2.94
N ALA A 21 -0.39 19.70 -3.60
CA ALA A 21 -0.98 20.89 -2.99
C ALA A 21 -1.75 20.55 -1.71
N ALA A 22 -2.50 19.45 -1.69
CA ALA A 22 -3.22 19.00 -0.51
C ALA A 22 -2.29 18.55 0.62
N LEU A 23 -1.20 17.83 0.32
CA LEU A 23 -0.20 17.46 1.33
C LEU A 23 0.47 18.69 1.93
N HIS A 24 0.88 19.66 1.11
CA HIS A 24 1.44 20.91 1.59
C HIS A 24 0.46 21.68 2.47
N GLU A 25 -0.81 21.82 2.04
CA GLU A 25 -1.85 22.47 2.85
C GLU A 25 -2.02 21.79 4.22
N VAL A 26 -2.03 20.46 4.26
CA VAL A 26 -2.14 19.68 5.50
C VAL A 26 -0.93 19.94 6.41
N CYS A 27 0.28 19.92 5.86
CA CYS A 27 1.51 20.18 6.62
C CYS A 27 1.56 21.60 7.16
N GLU A 28 1.26 22.61 6.34
CA GLU A 28 1.29 24.02 6.74
C GLU A 28 0.19 24.38 7.76
N ARG A 29 -1.02 23.86 7.53
CA ARG A 29 -2.18 24.23 8.33
C ARG A 29 -2.22 23.54 9.67
N TYR A 30 -1.84 22.28 9.74
CA TYR A 30 -2.02 21.44 10.92
C TYR A 30 -0.71 21.06 11.61
N ALA A 31 0.44 21.19 10.94
CA ALA A 31 1.76 20.74 11.41
C ALA A 31 1.69 19.36 12.12
N PRO A 32 1.14 18.32 11.44
CA PRO A 32 0.85 17.05 12.09
C PRO A 32 2.13 16.27 12.39
N ASP A 33 2.17 15.56 13.51
CA ASP A 33 3.24 14.60 13.82
C ASP A 33 3.18 13.37 12.91
N ARG A 34 1.99 13.07 12.35
CA ARG A 34 1.75 11.89 11.51
C ARG A 34 0.57 12.12 10.54
N ILE A 35 0.76 11.66 9.31
CA ILE A 35 -0.28 11.65 8.28
C ILE A 35 -0.63 10.18 7.97
N LEU A 36 -1.91 9.83 8.03
CA LEU A 36 -2.43 8.55 7.59
C LEU A 36 -3.16 8.76 6.26
N ILE A 37 -2.71 8.05 5.23
CA ILE A 37 -3.30 8.13 3.88
C ILE A 37 -4.06 6.83 3.63
N GLU A 38 -5.37 6.95 3.39
CA GLU A 38 -6.23 5.84 2.97
C GLU A 38 -6.65 6.05 1.50
N PRO A 39 -6.00 5.37 0.54
CA PRO A 39 -6.38 5.45 -0.86
C PRO A 39 -7.61 4.59 -1.16
N SER A 40 -8.18 4.78 -2.35
CA SER A 40 -9.22 3.90 -2.88
C SER A 40 -8.73 2.45 -2.98
N GLY A 41 -9.60 1.48 -2.68
CA GLY A 41 -9.29 0.05 -2.76
C GLY A 41 -9.00 -0.49 -4.18
N VAL A 42 -9.13 0.35 -5.21
CA VAL A 42 -8.79 0.03 -6.61
C VAL A 42 -7.53 0.77 -7.08
N GLY A 43 -6.63 1.14 -6.18
CA GLY A 43 -5.32 1.72 -6.45
C GLY A 43 -4.19 0.74 -6.13
N LYS A 44 -3.06 0.89 -6.81
CA LYS A 44 -1.82 0.19 -6.44
C LYS A 44 -1.16 0.91 -5.26
N LEU A 45 -0.68 0.16 -4.27
CA LEU A 45 0.03 0.74 -3.14
C LEU A 45 1.36 1.35 -3.58
N SER A 46 2.04 0.73 -4.54
CA SER A 46 3.27 1.26 -5.15
C SER A 46 3.08 2.65 -5.76
N ASP A 47 1.98 2.88 -6.49
CA ASP A 47 1.70 4.20 -7.09
C ASP A 47 1.50 5.28 -6.01
N ILE A 48 0.89 4.91 -4.88
CA ILE A 48 0.70 5.82 -3.74
C ILE A 48 2.04 6.20 -3.10
N VAL A 49 2.93 5.23 -2.91
CA VAL A 49 4.28 5.46 -2.39
C VAL A 49 5.01 6.48 -3.27
N THR A 50 5.08 6.23 -4.58
CA THR A 50 5.71 7.13 -5.54
C THR A 50 5.08 8.53 -5.54
N ALA A 51 3.75 8.62 -5.47
CA ALA A 51 3.06 9.90 -5.41
C ALA A 51 3.38 10.69 -4.13
N VAL A 52 3.49 10.02 -2.97
CA VAL A 52 3.86 10.64 -1.69
C VAL A 52 5.31 11.13 -1.74
N GLU A 53 6.24 10.33 -2.24
CA GLU A 53 7.65 10.69 -2.35
C GLU A 53 7.85 11.90 -3.26
N GLN A 54 7.22 11.90 -4.43
CA GLN A 54 7.27 13.02 -5.37
C GLN A 54 6.59 14.30 -4.83
N ALA A 55 5.51 14.15 -4.05
CA ALA A 55 4.77 15.28 -3.52
C ALA A 55 5.42 15.90 -2.28
N SER A 56 6.17 15.13 -1.51
CA SER A 56 6.71 15.56 -0.21
C SER A 56 7.99 16.39 -0.31
N ASP A 57 8.67 16.42 -1.46
CA ASP A 57 9.98 17.07 -1.64
C ASP A 57 11.00 16.70 -0.53
N GLY A 58 10.87 15.52 0.08
CA GLY A 58 11.71 15.07 1.18
C GLY A 58 11.30 15.58 2.57
N GLU A 59 10.20 16.31 2.70
CA GLU A 59 9.69 16.79 3.99
C GLU A 59 8.98 15.69 4.80
N LEU A 60 8.46 14.66 4.12
CA LEU A 60 7.77 13.53 4.74
C LEU A 60 8.59 12.26 4.60
N THR A 61 8.50 11.40 5.61
CA THR A 61 9.11 10.08 5.59
C THR A 61 8.01 9.03 5.68
N ILE A 62 8.00 8.09 4.74
CA ILE A 62 7.11 6.93 4.82
C ILE A 62 7.62 6.03 5.94
N ASN A 63 6.79 5.75 6.94
CA ASN A 63 7.15 4.92 8.07
C ASN A 63 6.32 3.64 8.22
N ALA A 64 5.28 3.47 7.41
CA ALA A 64 4.49 2.25 7.38
C ALA A 64 3.77 2.08 6.03
N LEU A 65 3.77 0.86 5.51
CA LEU A 65 2.98 0.42 4.37
C LEU A 65 2.06 -0.70 4.84
N CYS A 66 0.75 -0.43 4.91
CA CYS A 66 -0.19 -1.35 5.50
C CYS A 66 -1.35 -1.68 4.56
N THR A 67 -1.67 -2.96 4.43
CA THR A 67 -2.81 -3.44 3.67
C THR A 67 -3.80 -4.14 4.58
N VAL A 68 -5.09 -3.75 4.50
CA VAL A 68 -6.19 -4.38 5.25
C VAL A 68 -6.92 -5.36 4.35
N VAL A 69 -6.99 -6.63 4.76
CA VAL A 69 -7.57 -7.72 3.98
C VAL A 69 -8.74 -8.36 4.70
N ASP A 70 -9.91 -8.45 4.04
CA ASP A 70 -11.04 -9.28 4.52
C ASP A 70 -10.67 -10.76 4.44
N ALA A 71 -10.42 -11.39 5.59
CA ALA A 71 -9.98 -12.78 5.68
C ALA A 71 -10.98 -13.76 5.04
N GLY A 72 -12.28 -13.41 5.08
CA GLY A 72 -13.34 -14.24 4.49
C GLY A 72 -13.41 -14.17 2.97
N LYS A 73 -12.84 -13.12 2.35
CA LYS A 73 -12.96 -12.83 0.91
C LYS A 73 -11.63 -12.76 0.16
N CYS A 74 -10.51 -13.00 0.83
CA CYS A 74 -9.17 -12.90 0.27
C CYS A 74 -9.04 -13.59 -1.10
N LYS A 75 -9.35 -14.86 -1.20
CA LYS A 75 -9.31 -15.64 -2.45
C LYS A 75 -10.18 -15.06 -3.58
N MET A 76 -11.36 -14.54 -3.21
CA MET A 76 -12.27 -13.91 -4.17
C MET A 76 -11.68 -12.59 -4.70
N TYR A 77 -11.08 -11.78 -3.84
CA TYR A 77 -10.47 -10.52 -4.25
C TYR A 77 -9.22 -10.73 -5.09
N MET A 78 -8.36 -11.68 -4.75
CA MET A 78 -7.21 -12.07 -5.59
C MET A 78 -7.64 -12.45 -7.02
N ARG A 79 -8.77 -13.14 -7.15
CA ARG A 79 -9.27 -13.57 -8.45
C ARG A 79 -9.93 -12.45 -9.26
N ASN A 80 -10.70 -11.58 -8.60
CA ASN A 80 -11.54 -10.59 -9.28
C ASN A 80 -10.86 -9.23 -9.47
N PHE A 81 -9.90 -8.90 -8.60
CA PHE A 81 -9.18 -7.62 -8.58
C PHE A 81 -7.67 -7.86 -8.52
N GLY A 82 -7.20 -8.92 -9.20
CA GLY A 82 -5.85 -9.46 -9.07
C GLY A 82 -4.74 -8.42 -9.21
N GLU A 83 -4.82 -7.51 -10.17
CA GLU A 83 -3.82 -6.46 -10.38
C GLU A 83 -3.67 -5.56 -9.14
N PHE A 84 -4.75 -4.96 -8.69
CA PHE A 84 -4.72 -4.03 -7.55
C PHE A 84 -4.51 -4.76 -6.23
N PHE A 85 -5.25 -5.84 -5.99
CA PHE A 85 -5.18 -6.59 -4.74
C PHE A 85 -3.80 -7.21 -4.53
N ASN A 86 -3.23 -7.83 -5.58
CA ASN A 86 -1.90 -8.43 -5.49
C ASN A 86 -0.83 -7.38 -5.22
N ASN A 87 -0.83 -6.25 -5.95
CA ASN A 87 0.11 -5.17 -5.69
C ASN A 87 0.00 -4.64 -4.25
N GLN A 88 -1.22 -4.41 -3.74
CA GLN A 88 -1.42 -3.98 -2.35
C GLN A 88 -0.87 -4.98 -1.33
N VAL A 89 -0.95 -6.28 -1.61
CA VAL A 89 -0.38 -7.33 -0.75
C VAL A 89 1.13 -7.42 -0.90
N GLU A 90 1.64 -7.41 -2.12
CA GLU A 90 3.06 -7.56 -2.47
C GLU A 90 3.90 -6.38 -1.94
N SER A 91 3.35 -5.15 -2.01
CA SER A 91 4.00 -3.91 -1.57
C SER A 91 3.82 -3.61 -0.07
N ALA A 92 3.12 -4.44 0.70
CA ALA A 92 2.87 -4.16 2.11
C ALA A 92 4.03 -4.62 3.02
N GLY A 93 4.46 -3.79 3.95
CA GLY A 93 5.29 -4.19 5.10
C GLY A 93 4.47 -4.86 6.20
N CYS A 94 3.18 -4.50 6.31
CA CYS A 94 2.24 -5.08 7.27
C CYS A 94 0.88 -5.37 6.61
N ILE A 95 0.32 -6.55 6.88
CA ILE A 95 -1.01 -6.96 6.44
C ILE A 95 -1.87 -7.21 7.67
N ILE A 96 -3.00 -6.51 7.77
CA ILE A 96 -3.94 -6.68 8.88
C ILE A 96 -5.18 -7.40 8.36
N LEU A 97 -5.49 -8.56 8.92
CA LEU A 97 -6.71 -9.28 8.56
C LEU A 97 -7.90 -8.68 9.30
N SER A 98 -8.92 -8.32 8.55
CA SER A 98 -10.20 -7.91 9.08
C SER A 98 -11.20 -9.07 9.06
N ARG A 99 -12.28 -8.94 9.87
CA ARG A 99 -13.38 -9.92 9.94
C ARG A 99 -12.91 -11.31 10.34
N THR A 100 -11.92 -11.40 11.21
CA THR A 100 -11.36 -12.66 11.72
C THR A 100 -12.19 -13.26 12.84
N ALA A 101 -12.99 -12.45 13.54
CA ALA A 101 -13.89 -12.95 14.58
C ALA A 101 -14.92 -13.95 14.01
N GLY A 102 -14.92 -15.18 14.54
CA GLY A 102 -15.86 -16.24 14.11
C GLY A 102 -15.54 -16.92 12.77
N ILE A 103 -14.43 -16.57 12.11
CA ILE A 103 -13.97 -17.29 10.92
C ILE A 103 -13.46 -18.68 11.32
N LYS A 104 -13.68 -19.68 10.47
CA LYS A 104 -13.14 -21.01 10.68
C LYS A 104 -11.62 -21.01 10.57
N GLU A 105 -10.94 -21.76 11.44
CA GLU A 105 -9.48 -21.81 11.50
C GLU A 105 -8.86 -22.23 10.15
N GLU A 106 -9.46 -23.22 9.47
CA GLU A 106 -8.98 -23.68 8.16
C GLU A 106 -9.04 -22.57 7.10
N LYS A 107 -10.10 -21.75 7.14
CA LYS A 107 -10.28 -20.63 6.22
C LYS A 107 -9.32 -19.49 6.51
N LEU A 108 -9.04 -19.22 7.78
CA LEU A 108 -8.03 -18.25 8.19
C LEU A 108 -6.64 -18.71 7.74
N ALA A 109 -6.32 -20.00 7.96
CA ALA A 109 -5.04 -20.58 7.52
C ALA A 109 -4.87 -20.54 5.99
N GLU A 110 -5.95 -20.83 5.21
CA GLU A 110 -5.93 -20.69 3.74
C GLU A 110 -5.64 -19.24 3.33
N CYS A 111 -6.27 -18.26 3.97
CA CYS A 111 -6.03 -16.85 3.70
C CYS A 111 -4.56 -16.48 3.96
N VAL A 112 -4.03 -16.85 5.12
CA VAL A 112 -2.63 -16.58 5.48
C VAL A 112 -1.66 -17.24 4.50
N ALA A 113 -1.91 -18.48 4.08
CA ALA A 113 -1.08 -19.17 3.11
C ALA A 113 -1.04 -18.44 1.75
N LEU A 114 -2.20 -18.01 1.23
CA LEU A 114 -2.29 -17.23 -0.01
C LEU A 114 -1.53 -15.90 0.07
N LEU A 115 -1.63 -15.20 1.20
CA LEU A 115 -0.91 -13.95 1.41
C LEU A 115 0.61 -14.18 1.51
N ARG A 116 1.04 -15.27 2.15
CA ARG A 116 2.46 -15.65 2.24
C ARG A 116 3.08 -16.05 0.91
N GLU A 117 2.29 -16.65 0.00
CA GLU A 117 2.75 -16.91 -1.38
C GLU A 117 3.07 -15.62 -2.12
N LYS A 118 2.30 -14.55 -1.86
CA LYS A 118 2.47 -13.24 -2.49
C LYS A 118 3.51 -12.37 -1.79
N ASN A 119 3.51 -12.39 -0.47
CA ASN A 119 4.43 -11.59 0.35
C ASN A 119 4.94 -12.41 1.54
N PRO A 120 6.07 -13.10 1.39
CA PRO A 120 6.66 -13.91 2.46
C PRO A 120 7.22 -13.05 3.61
N GLY A 121 7.58 -11.79 3.36
CA GLY A 121 8.25 -10.91 4.31
C GLY A 121 7.33 -10.09 5.22
N ALA A 122 6.11 -9.76 4.79
CA ALA A 122 5.23 -8.89 5.54
C ALA A 122 4.85 -9.43 6.93
N VAL A 123 4.66 -8.54 7.90
CA VAL A 123 3.99 -8.90 9.15
C VAL A 123 2.52 -9.15 8.87
N ILE A 124 1.94 -10.28 9.29
CA ILE A 124 0.51 -10.57 9.14
C ILE A 124 -0.14 -10.62 10.52
N ILE A 125 -1.09 -9.72 10.78
CA ILE A 125 -1.91 -9.71 11.99
C ILE A 125 -3.19 -10.48 11.73
N THR A 126 -3.40 -11.58 12.47
CA THR A 126 -4.58 -12.45 12.37
C THR A 126 -5.54 -12.30 13.54
N THR A 127 -5.10 -11.65 14.62
CA THR A 127 -5.88 -11.45 15.85
C THR A 127 -7.13 -10.61 15.57
N PRO A 128 -8.30 -10.96 16.13
CA PRO A 128 -9.50 -10.14 16.04
C PRO A 128 -9.25 -8.70 16.55
N TRP A 129 -9.83 -7.72 15.89
CA TRP A 129 -9.58 -6.31 16.20
C TRP A 129 -9.96 -5.92 17.63
N ASP A 130 -11.00 -6.55 18.20
CA ASP A 130 -11.45 -6.31 19.58
C ASP A 130 -10.40 -6.76 20.63
N GLU A 131 -9.47 -7.62 20.23
CA GLU A 131 -8.39 -8.13 21.06
C GLU A 131 -7.05 -7.40 20.84
N LEU A 132 -7.00 -6.43 19.90
CA LEU A 132 -5.81 -5.68 19.56
C LEU A 132 -5.83 -4.29 20.21
N SER A 133 -4.71 -3.92 20.83
CA SER A 133 -4.48 -2.54 21.22
C SER A 133 -3.91 -1.73 20.04
N GLY A 134 -4.16 -0.41 20.03
CA GLY A 134 -3.56 0.49 19.05
C GLY A 134 -2.02 0.45 19.05
N ALA A 135 -1.40 0.24 20.21
CA ALA A 135 0.05 0.11 20.32
C ALA A 135 0.60 -1.14 19.61
N GLN A 136 -0.10 -2.28 19.70
CA GLN A 136 0.29 -3.50 18.98
C GLN A 136 0.16 -3.36 17.47
N ILE A 137 -0.91 -2.69 17.01
CA ILE A 137 -1.09 -2.39 15.59
C ILE A 137 0.04 -1.50 15.10
N LEU A 138 0.33 -0.42 15.82
CA LEU A 138 1.38 0.53 15.45
C LEU A 138 2.76 -0.12 15.40
N ASP A 139 3.11 -0.92 16.41
CA ASP A 139 4.39 -1.66 16.46
C ASP A 139 4.55 -2.60 15.26
N ALA A 140 3.49 -3.28 14.86
CA ALA A 140 3.50 -4.15 13.69
C ALA A 140 3.61 -3.39 12.36
N MET A 141 2.96 -2.24 12.25
CA MET A 141 2.99 -1.38 11.05
C MET A 141 4.35 -0.71 10.85
N GLU A 142 5.01 -0.28 11.93
CA GLU A 142 6.27 0.48 11.92
C GLU A 142 7.53 -0.39 12.02
N LYS A 143 7.42 -1.68 11.76
CA LYS A 143 8.56 -2.59 11.82
C LYS A 143 9.54 -2.28 10.69
N ARG A 144 10.70 -1.70 11.01
CA ARG A 144 11.67 -1.17 10.04
C ARG A 144 12.14 -2.17 9.00
N ASP A 145 12.44 -3.41 9.42
CA ASP A 145 12.97 -4.43 8.51
C ASP A 145 11.99 -4.77 7.37
N THR A 146 10.69 -4.85 7.69
CA THR A 146 9.64 -5.15 6.70
C THR A 146 9.31 -3.94 5.83
N LEU A 147 9.37 -2.73 6.39
CA LEU A 147 9.18 -1.50 5.63
C LEU A 147 10.31 -1.30 4.61
N THR A 148 11.56 -1.45 5.03
CA THR A 148 12.72 -1.31 4.13
C THR A 148 12.63 -2.31 2.97
N ALA A 149 12.33 -3.58 3.25
CA ALA A 149 12.17 -4.60 2.22
C ALA A 149 11.00 -4.29 1.25
N ALA A 150 9.91 -3.71 1.75
CA ALA A 150 8.77 -3.31 0.91
C ALA A 150 9.12 -2.12 -0.01
N LEU A 151 9.80 -1.10 0.51
CA LEU A 151 10.23 0.05 -0.27
C LEU A 151 11.25 -0.35 -1.36
N GLU A 152 12.26 -1.15 -1.03
CA GLU A 152 13.24 -1.67 -1.99
C GLU A 152 12.58 -2.54 -3.09
N SER A 153 11.47 -3.23 -2.78
CA SER A 153 10.73 -3.99 -3.79
C SER A 153 10.00 -3.08 -4.77
N ILE A 154 9.40 -2.00 -4.26
CA ILE A 154 8.69 -1.00 -5.08
C ILE A 154 9.69 -0.27 -6.00
N GLU A 155 10.83 0.15 -5.49
CA GLU A 155 11.87 0.80 -6.29
C GLU A 155 12.33 -0.09 -7.46
N ARG A 156 12.57 -1.40 -7.20
CA ARG A 156 12.96 -2.35 -8.25
C ARG A 156 11.88 -2.55 -9.33
N GLU A 157 10.61 -2.62 -8.94
CA GLU A 157 9.51 -2.73 -9.92
C GLU A 157 9.46 -1.50 -10.83
N HIS A 158 9.70 -0.30 -10.32
CA HIS A 158 9.74 0.93 -11.12
C HIS A 158 10.93 0.96 -12.08
N GLU A 159 12.13 0.54 -11.66
CA GLU A 159 13.31 0.47 -12.52
C GLU A 159 13.10 -0.51 -13.69
N GLU A 160 12.49 -1.68 -13.43
CA GLU A 160 12.18 -2.69 -14.46
C GLU A 160 11.17 -2.17 -15.49
N ASP A 161 10.13 -1.45 -15.04
CA ASP A 161 9.11 -0.85 -15.92
C ASP A 161 9.69 0.28 -16.80
N GLU A 162 10.62 1.10 -16.30
CA GLU A 162 11.30 2.14 -17.07
C GLU A 162 12.22 1.55 -18.15
N ASP A 163 12.97 0.50 -17.85
CA ASP A 163 13.85 -0.18 -18.80
C ASP A 163 13.07 -0.86 -19.94
N GLU A 164 11.90 -1.44 -19.68
CA GLU A 164 11.04 -2.02 -20.73
C GLU A 164 10.49 -0.95 -21.67
N HIS A 165 10.18 0.26 -21.18
CA HIS A 165 9.71 1.37 -22.01
C HIS A 165 10.80 1.98 -22.90
N GLU A 166 12.05 2.04 -22.48
CA GLU A 166 13.16 2.54 -23.30
C GLU A 166 13.48 1.60 -24.50
N HIS A 167 13.34 0.29 -24.32
CA HIS A 167 13.62 -0.68 -25.39
C HIS A 167 12.57 -0.71 -26.51
N HIS A 168 11.35 -0.20 -26.30
CA HIS A 168 10.32 -0.13 -27.35
C HIS A 168 10.41 1.08 -28.27
N HIS A 169 11.23 2.09 -27.99
CA HIS A 169 11.38 3.31 -28.83
C HIS A 169 12.50 3.24 -29.89
N HIS A 170 13.27 2.14 -29.98
CA HIS A 170 14.41 2.03 -30.90
C HIS A 170 14.16 1.22 -32.17
N HIS A 171 12.93 0.82 -32.51
CA HIS A 171 12.65 -0.02 -33.68
C HIS A 171 11.73 0.55 -34.75
N ASP A 172 11.67 1.87 -34.97
CA ASP A 172 10.95 2.43 -36.12
C ASP A 172 11.70 3.63 -36.72
N HIS A 173 12.82 3.39 -37.41
CA HIS A 173 13.31 4.28 -38.47
C HIS A 173 14.36 3.53 -39.32
N GLU A 174 13.89 2.70 -40.22
CA GLU A 174 14.58 2.43 -41.48
C GLU A 174 13.54 1.94 -42.51
N HIS A 175 13.04 2.89 -43.30
CA HIS A 175 12.78 2.72 -44.73
C HIS A 175 12.47 4.08 -45.37
#